data_9730ebf148f73562a29d2fbe990c0ccf
#
_entry.id   9730ebf148f73562a29d2fbe990c0ccf
#
_cell.length_a   1.000
_cell.length_b   1.000
_cell.length_c   1.000
_cell.angle_alpha   90.00
_cell.angle_beta   90.00
_cell.angle_gamma   90.00
#
_symmetry.space_group_name_H-M   'P 1'
#
loop_
_entity.id
_entity.type
_entity.pdbx_description
1 polymer ?
#
loop_
_entity_poly.entity_id
_entity_poly.type
_entity_poly.pdbx_seq_one_letter_code
_entity_poly.pdbx_strand_id
1 'polypeptide(L)' 'MTFDDLWRDVQGLPDTAKLQVPGALKEETKRKLCKYSPEEIEKIVAQAIEEVNHGAVAPLDELIRKKL' A
#
# COMPACT_ATOMS: atom_id res chain seq x y z
N MET A 1 15.14 -8.55 -0.24
CA MET A 1 13.77 -8.61 -0.74
C MET A 1 13.34 -7.23 -1.21
N THR A 2 12.92 -7.11 -2.45
CA THR A 2 12.46 -5.84 -2.98
C THR A 2 10.98 -5.65 -2.69
N PHE A 3 10.49 -4.41 -2.75
CA PHE A 3 9.06 -4.15 -2.58
C PHE A 3 8.21 -4.88 -3.64
N ASP A 4 8.70 -4.96 -4.86
CA ASP A 4 7.97 -5.65 -5.93
C ASP A 4 7.77 -7.13 -5.62
N ASP A 5 8.78 -7.79 -5.07
CA ASP A 5 8.68 -9.19 -4.65
C ASP A 5 7.67 -9.35 -3.52
N LEU A 6 7.74 -8.45 -2.54
CA LEU A 6 6.81 -8.45 -1.42
C LEU A 6 5.38 -8.18 -1.89
N TRP A 7 5.21 -7.27 -2.85
CA TRP A 7 3.91 -6.92 -3.39
C TRP A 7 3.25 -8.10 -4.10
N ARG A 8 4.04 -8.97 -4.74
CA ARG A 8 3.50 -10.17 -5.36
C ARG A 8 2.83 -11.10 -4.35
N ASP A 9 3.30 -11.08 -3.10
CA ASP A 9 2.71 -11.88 -2.04
C ASP A 9 1.42 -11.26 -1.51
N VAL A 10 1.18 -9.98 -1.78
CA VAL A 10 -0.03 -9.26 -1.37
C VAL A 10 -1.06 -9.37 -2.50
N GLN A 11 -1.82 -10.44 -2.53
CA GLN A 11 -2.70 -10.78 -3.65
C GLN A 11 -4.19 -10.53 -3.42
N GLY A 12 -4.56 -9.92 -2.30
CA GLY A 12 -5.97 -9.79 -1.93
C GLY A 12 -6.70 -8.56 -2.46
N LEU A 13 -6.01 -7.62 -3.12
CA LEU A 13 -6.59 -6.35 -3.53
C LEU A 13 -7.19 -6.40 -4.93
N PRO A 14 -8.19 -5.53 -5.23
CA PRO A 14 -8.71 -5.39 -6.59
C PRO A 14 -7.60 -5.04 -7.59
N ASP A 15 -7.71 -5.50 -8.81
CA ASP A 15 -6.68 -5.31 -9.83
C ASP A 15 -6.34 -3.84 -10.06
N THR A 16 -7.35 -2.96 -10.04
CA THR A 16 -7.16 -1.52 -10.21
C THR A 16 -6.27 -0.96 -9.11
N ALA A 17 -6.52 -1.35 -7.87
CA ALA A 17 -5.71 -0.92 -6.73
C ALA A 17 -4.30 -1.46 -6.82
N LYS A 18 -4.12 -2.72 -7.22
CA LYS A 18 -2.81 -3.34 -7.39
C LYS A 18 -1.94 -2.59 -8.38
N LEU A 19 -2.53 -2.10 -9.48
CA LEU A 19 -1.80 -1.36 -10.49
C LEU A 19 -1.37 0.02 -10.02
N GLN A 20 -2.16 0.66 -9.15
CA GLN A 20 -1.90 2.01 -8.70
C GLN A 20 -0.96 2.10 -7.50
N VAL A 21 -1.02 1.14 -6.59
CA VAL A 21 -0.27 1.22 -5.33
C VAL A 21 1.24 1.29 -5.53
N PRO A 22 1.89 0.40 -6.31
CA PRO A 22 3.34 0.48 -6.46
C PRO A 22 3.81 1.81 -7.06
N GLY A 23 3.04 2.37 -8.00
CA GLY A 23 3.38 3.64 -8.62
C GLY A 23 3.09 4.85 -7.76
N ALA A 24 2.17 4.73 -6.79
CA ALA A 24 1.79 5.83 -5.92
C ALA A 24 2.72 6.00 -4.71
N LEU A 25 3.53 4.99 -4.39
CA LEU A 25 4.36 5.01 -3.19
C LEU A 25 5.74 5.57 -3.46
N LYS A 26 6.24 6.39 -2.53
CA LYS A 26 7.63 6.86 -2.54
C LYS A 26 8.55 5.73 -2.07
N GLU A 27 9.82 5.81 -2.43
CA GLU A 27 10.82 4.82 -2.03
C GLU A 27 10.89 4.66 -0.51
N GLU A 28 10.82 5.75 0.22
CA GLU A 28 10.83 5.72 1.69
C GLU A 28 9.68 4.89 2.24
N THR A 29 8.48 5.08 1.69
CA THR A 29 7.29 4.34 2.11
C THR A 29 7.42 2.86 1.77
N LYS A 30 7.93 2.55 0.59
CA LYS A 30 8.18 1.16 0.18
C LYS A 30 9.16 0.47 1.12
N ARG A 31 10.24 1.16 1.51
CA ARG A 31 11.23 0.61 2.44
C ARG A 31 10.61 0.32 3.81
N LYS A 32 9.77 1.21 4.30
CA LYS A 32 9.07 1.00 5.56
C LYS A 32 8.13 -0.20 5.47
N LEU A 33 7.40 -0.31 4.38
CA LEU A 33 6.49 -1.44 4.17
C LEU A 33 7.22 -2.78 4.13
N CYS A 34 8.43 -2.81 3.60
CA CYS A 34 9.22 -4.04 3.55
C CYS A 34 9.56 -4.63 4.92
N LYS A 35 9.42 -3.85 5.98
CA LYS A 35 9.64 -4.31 7.36
C LYS A 35 8.42 -5.02 7.94
N TYR A 36 7.28 -4.95 7.27
CA TYR A 36 6.04 -5.57 7.70
C TYR A 36 5.82 -6.89 6.97
N SER A 37 4.99 -7.76 7.54
CA SER A 37 4.60 -8.99 6.88
C SER A 37 3.63 -8.69 5.73
N PRO A 38 3.52 -9.57 4.71
CA PRO A 38 2.58 -9.38 3.62
C PRO A 38 1.14 -9.19 4.09
N GLU A 39 0.74 -9.89 5.14
CA GLU A 39 -0.61 -9.77 5.69
C GLU A 39 -0.86 -8.37 6.26
N GLU A 40 0.11 -7.82 6.98
CA GLU A 40 0.00 -6.48 7.53
C GLU A 40 0.00 -5.42 6.44
N ILE A 41 0.85 -5.58 5.43
CA ILE A 41 0.88 -4.68 4.28
C ILE A 41 -0.48 -4.66 3.59
N GLU A 42 -1.08 -5.82 3.38
CA GLU A 42 -2.39 -5.93 2.78
C GLU A 42 -3.44 -5.14 3.57
N LYS A 43 -3.44 -5.28 4.89
CA LYS A 43 -4.39 -4.55 5.74
C LYS A 43 -4.17 -3.04 5.66
N ILE A 44 -2.92 -2.60 5.75
CA ILE A 44 -2.58 -1.18 5.70
C ILE A 44 -3.02 -0.57 4.37
N VAL A 45 -2.67 -1.21 3.28
CA VAL A 45 -3.00 -0.73 1.93
C VAL A 45 -4.49 -0.77 1.68
N ALA A 46 -5.17 -1.83 2.09
CA ALA A 46 -6.61 -1.95 1.93
C ALA A 46 -7.35 -0.84 2.68
N GLN A 47 -6.93 -0.52 3.90
CA GLN A 47 -7.51 0.57 4.67
C GLN A 47 -7.29 1.92 3.99
N ALA A 48 -6.10 2.15 3.46
CA ALA A 48 -5.79 3.39 2.75
C ALA A 48 -6.65 3.55 1.49
N ILE A 49 -6.81 2.48 0.74
CA ILE A 49 -7.66 2.49 -0.45
C ILE A 49 -9.12 2.75 -0.08
N GLU A 50 -9.59 2.14 0.99
CA GLU A 50 -10.95 2.36 1.46
C GLU A 50 -11.16 3.82 1.85
N GLU A 51 -10.21 4.44 2.51
CA GLU A 51 -10.28 5.87 2.84
C GLU A 51 -10.39 6.74 1.58
N VAL A 52 -9.62 6.43 0.55
CA VAL A 52 -9.70 7.13 -0.73
C VAL A 52 -11.09 6.96 -1.35
N ASN A 53 -11.63 5.76 -1.30
CA ASN A 53 -12.97 5.47 -1.82
C ASN A 53 -14.08 6.20 -1.05
N HIS A 54 -13.82 6.53 0.21
CA HIS A 54 -14.74 7.30 1.05
C HIS A 54 -14.50 8.81 0.99
N GLY A 55 -13.69 9.27 0.04
CA GLY A 55 -13.52 10.69 -0.23
C GLY A 55 -12.30 11.34 0.42
N ALA A 56 -11.35 10.57 0.90
CA ALA A 56 -10.12 11.12 1.44
C ALA A 56 -9.37 11.90 0.34
N VAL A 57 -8.91 13.11 0.68
CA VAL A 57 -8.25 14.00 -0.27
C VAL A 57 -6.74 13.79 -0.31
N ALA A 58 -6.18 13.10 0.68
CA ALA A 58 -4.74 12.85 0.75
C ALA A 58 -4.30 11.79 -0.26
N PRO A 59 -3.07 11.88 -0.79
CA PRO A 59 -2.55 10.84 -1.67
C PRO A 59 -2.38 9.53 -0.94
N LEU A 60 -2.46 8.42 -1.67
CA LEU A 60 -2.37 7.07 -1.10
C LEU A 60 -1.08 6.87 -0.30
N ASP A 61 0.04 7.40 -0.80
CA ASP A 61 1.33 7.33 -0.11
C ASP A 61 1.26 7.91 1.29
N GLU A 62 0.66 9.09 1.42
CA GLU A 62 0.50 9.76 2.71
C GLU A 62 -0.40 8.97 3.66
N LEU A 63 -1.51 8.45 3.14
CA LEU A 63 -2.44 7.64 3.93
C LEU A 63 -1.76 6.38 4.47
N ILE A 64 -0.95 5.74 3.66
CA ILE A 64 -0.19 4.56 4.08
C ILE A 64 0.85 4.93 5.13
N ARG A 65 1.60 6.02 4.92
CA ARG A 65 2.62 6.45 5.89
C ARG A 65 2.06 6.75 7.27
N LYS A 66 0.86 7.28 7.34
CA LYS A 66 0.20 7.56 8.62
C LYS A 66 -0.08 6.29 9.42
N LYS A 67 -0.14 5.14 8.76
CA LYS A 67 -0.44 3.86 9.39
C LYS A 67 0.82 3.06 9.76
N LEU A 68 1.98 3.50 9.31
CA LEU A 68 3.26 2.82 9.55
C LEU A 68 3.88 3.16 10.89
#